data_64780354cda2801d1abfe7c45cf850dc
#
_entry.id   64780354cda2801d1abfe7c45cf850dc
#
_cell.length_a   1.000
_cell.length_b   1.000
_cell.length_c   1.000
_cell.angle_alpha   90.00
_cell.angle_beta   90.00
_cell.angle_gamma   90.00
#
_symmetry.space_group_name_H-M   'P 1'
#
loop_
_entity.id
_entity.type
_entity.pdbx_description
1 polymer ?
#
loop_
_entity_poly.entity_id
_entity_poly.type
_entity_poly.pdbx_seq_one_letter_code
_entity_poly.pdbx_strand_id
1 'polypeptide(L)'
;MTQPVHFESYSPEEPTRPRDPRFRAMAISGGLAVVLSAAAVLLPAPYVIEAPGPTFNTIGEVDGQPLITVAGRETFPPEGELDLTTVFVSGGPNGQVNVLDTLRAWADPVENVVPEQLVYPEGTTSSDVQEQNAVAMTSSQESAIAAALSHEDIDFTEELSVAGFAEDSASEGILRSGDVLRSVDGRPIEDIDVLRSTLADAGGAPAELAIVREGA
;
A
#
# COMPACT_ATOMS: atom_id res chain seq x y z
N MET A 1 -22.13 -92.68 -41.34
CA MET A 1 -21.15 -91.93 -40.64
C MET A 1 -21.23 -90.48 -41.13
N THR A 2 -21.97 -89.61 -40.35
CA THR A 2 -22.20 -88.18 -40.69
C THR A 2 -21.28 -87.36 -39.80
N GLN A 3 -20.32 -86.62 -40.39
CA GLN A 3 -19.47 -85.74 -39.71
C GLN A 3 -20.22 -84.42 -39.40
N PRO A 4 -20.08 -83.81 -38.21
CA PRO A 4 -20.67 -82.51 -37.88
C PRO A 4 -19.88 -81.42 -38.57
N VAL A 5 -20.58 -80.50 -39.22
CA VAL A 5 -20.04 -79.27 -39.80
C VAL A 5 -19.88 -78.25 -38.67
N HIS A 6 -18.65 -77.86 -38.36
CA HIS A 6 -18.36 -76.77 -37.42
C HIS A 6 -18.57 -75.43 -38.16
N PHE A 7 -19.53 -74.64 -37.73
CA PHE A 7 -19.66 -73.27 -38.17
C PHE A 7 -18.76 -72.38 -37.25
N GLU A 8 -17.66 -71.90 -37.80
CA GLU A 8 -16.80 -70.95 -37.16
C GLU A 8 -17.54 -69.59 -37.13
N SER A 9 -17.82 -69.08 -35.97
CA SER A 9 -18.49 -67.78 -35.80
C SER A 9 -17.56 -66.68 -36.26
N TYR A 10 -17.85 -66.13 -37.45
CA TYR A 10 -17.19 -64.92 -37.94
C TYR A 10 -17.64 -63.72 -37.06
N SER A 11 -16.75 -63.27 -36.21
CA SER A 11 -16.90 -61.95 -35.52
C SER A 11 -16.31 -60.89 -36.44
N PRO A 12 -17.11 -59.95 -36.95
CA PRO A 12 -16.55 -58.84 -37.71
C PRO A 12 -15.71 -57.97 -36.79
N GLU A 13 -14.40 -57.91 -37.03
CA GLU A 13 -13.55 -56.90 -36.44
C GLU A 13 -14.10 -55.54 -36.83
N GLU A 14 -14.59 -54.76 -35.85
CA GLU A 14 -14.98 -53.36 -36.08
C GLU A 14 -13.74 -52.58 -36.58
N PRO A 15 -13.82 -51.92 -37.75
CA PRO A 15 -12.72 -51.14 -38.27
C PRO A 15 -12.45 -49.99 -37.30
N THR A 16 -11.32 -50.03 -36.59
CA THR A 16 -10.80 -48.92 -35.83
C THR A 16 -10.55 -47.76 -36.77
N ARG A 17 -11.49 -46.83 -36.87
CA ARG A 17 -11.36 -45.60 -37.68
C ARG A 17 -10.09 -44.88 -37.24
N PRO A 18 -9.10 -44.66 -38.09
CA PRO A 18 -7.93 -43.89 -37.77
C PRO A 18 -8.40 -42.47 -37.39
N ARG A 19 -8.10 -42.04 -36.17
CA ARG A 19 -8.42 -40.69 -35.74
C ARG A 19 -7.71 -39.71 -36.66
N ASP A 20 -8.50 -38.87 -37.38
CA ASP A 20 -8.02 -37.89 -38.34
C ASP A 20 -6.92 -37.04 -37.68
N PRO A 21 -5.70 -36.95 -38.24
CA PRO A 21 -4.61 -36.17 -37.69
C PRO A 21 -4.98 -34.69 -37.50
N ARG A 22 -5.92 -34.18 -38.27
CA ARG A 22 -6.46 -32.81 -38.13
C ARG A 22 -7.22 -32.63 -36.83
N PHE A 23 -8.01 -33.62 -36.41
CA PHE A 23 -8.73 -33.56 -35.12
C PHE A 23 -7.76 -33.58 -33.95
N ARG A 24 -6.67 -34.35 -34.03
CA ARG A 24 -5.61 -34.31 -33.00
C ARG A 24 -4.92 -32.96 -32.97
N ALA A 25 -4.58 -32.36 -34.08
CA ALA A 25 -3.96 -31.06 -34.19
C ALA A 25 -4.90 -29.96 -33.59
N MET A 26 -6.20 -29.99 -33.92
CA MET A 26 -7.19 -29.07 -33.35
C MET A 26 -7.35 -29.24 -31.84
N ALA A 27 -7.37 -30.48 -31.34
CA ALA A 27 -7.48 -30.72 -29.88
C ALA A 27 -6.24 -30.24 -29.14
N ILE A 28 -5.05 -30.44 -29.69
CA ILE A 28 -3.79 -29.98 -29.09
C ILE A 28 -3.73 -28.45 -29.09
N SER A 29 -4.01 -27.80 -30.23
CA SER A 29 -3.99 -26.33 -30.31
C SER A 29 -5.07 -25.69 -29.48
N GLY A 30 -6.27 -26.28 -29.40
CA GLY A 30 -7.33 -25.83 -28.49
C GLY A 30 -6.93 -25.97 -27.01
N GLY A 31 -6.37 -27.11 -26.64
CA GLY A 31 -5.85 -27.34 -25.29
C GLY A 31 -4.72 -26.35 -24.91
N LEU A 32 -3.78 -26.14 -25.85
CA LEU A 32 -2.70 -25.17 -25.64
C LEU A 32 -3.24 -23.74 -25.51
N ALA A 33 -4.20 -23.33 -26.30
CA ALA A 33 -4.83 -22.03 -26.22
C ALA A 33 -5.51 -21.81 -24.86
N VAL A 34 -6.23 -22.81 -24.34
CA VAL A 34 -6.85 -22.75 -23.01
C VAL A 34 -5.80 -22.61 -21.91
N VAL A 35 -4.72 -23.40 -21.97
CA VAL A 35 -3.63 -23.33 -20.99
C VAL A 35 -2.93 -21.97 -21.03
N LEU A 36 -2.64 -21.45 -22.21
CA LEU A 36 -2.01 -20.13 -22.36
C LEU A 36 -2.93 -18.99 -21.88
N SER A 37 -4.23 -19.09 -22.17
CA SER A 37 -5.20 -18.11 -21.69
C SER A 37 -5.32 -18.13 -20.16
N ALA A 38 -5.38 -19.33 -19.56
CA ALA A 38 -5.39 -19.48 -18.11
C ALA A 38 -4.10 -18.94 -17.46
N ALA A 39 -2.95 -19.22 -18.06
CA ALA A 39 -1.68 -18.68 -17.61
C ALA A 39 -1.64 -17.15 -17.70
N ALA A 40 -2.12 -16.57 -18.81
CA ALA A 40 -2.14 -15.12 -19.01
C ALA A 40 -3.02 -14.39 -17.97
N VAL A 41 -4.15 -14.99 -17.60
CA VAL A 41 -5.06 -14.42 -16.59
C VAL A 41 -4.45 -14.45 -15.18
N LEU A 42 -3.59 -15.43 -14.88
CA LEU A 42 -2.92 -15.58 -13.58
C LEU A 42 -1.59 -14.81 -13.49
N LEU A 43 -1.14 -14.17 -14.58
CA LEU A 43 0.07 -13.36 -14.55
C LEU A 43 -0.11 -12.16 -13.61
N PRO A 44 0.94 -11.77 -12.88
CA PRO A 44 0.93 -10.55 -12.09
C PRO A 44 0.71 -9.34 -13.01
N ALA A 45 -0.10 -8.42 -12.56
CA ALA A 45 -0.43 -7.19 -13.26
C ALA A 45 0.17 -5.99 -12.52
N PRO A 46 0.82 -5.02 -13.20
CA PRO A 46 1.45 -3.86 -12.59
C PRO A 46 0.40 -2.79 -12.24
N TYR A 47 -0.55 -3.17 -11.41
CA TYR A 47 -1.64 -2.31 -10.95
C TYR A 47 -1.81 -2.41 -9.45
N VAL A 48 -2.33 -1.32 -8.89
CA VAL A 48 -2.80 -1.22 -7.51
C VAL A 48 -4.32 -1.14 -7.55
N ILE A 49 -4.96 -1.90 -6.68
CA ILE A 49 -6.42 -1.90 -6.49
C ILE A 49 -6.69 -1.24 -5.14
N GLU A 50 -7.48 -0.18 -5.17
CA GLU A 50 -7.95 0.54 -4.00
C GLU A 50 -9.42 0.19 -3.78
N ALA A 51 -9.76 -0.27 -2.58
CA ALA A 51 -11.12 -0.63 -2.18
C ALA A 51 -11.51 0.11 -0.89
N PRO A 52 -12.81 0.40 -0.67
CA PRO A 52 -13.26 0.99 0.58
C PRO A 52 -12.89 0.12 1.78
N GLY A 53 -12.27 0.73 2.77
CA GLY A 53 -11.99 0.12 4.06
C GLY A 53 -13.11 0.39 5.08
N PRO A 54 -12.98 -0.14 6.31
CA PRO A 54 -13.89 0.16 7.40
C PRO A 54 -13.79 1.64 7.82
N THR A 55 -14.89 2.15 8.37
CA THR A 55 -14.93 3.46 9.02
C THR A 55 -14.83 3.30 10.53
N PHE A 56 -14.20 4.27 11.19
CA PHE A 56 -14.05 4.29 12.65
C PHE A 56 -14.49 5.64 13.19
N ASN A 57 -15.42 5.64 14.16
CA ASN A 57 -15.79 6.88 14.84
C ASN A 57 -14.65 7.30 15.77
N THR A 58 -13.95 8.39 15.42
CA THR A 58 -12.76 8.86 16.16
C THR A 58 -13.09 9.50 17.51
N ILE A 59 -14.32 10.00 17.71
CA ILE A 59 -14.80 10.55 18.98
C ILE A 59 -15.52 9.50 19.84
N GLY A 60 -15.58 8.26 19.36
CA GLY A 60 -16.14 7.12 20.06
C GLY A 60 -15.08 6.21 20.67
N GLU A 61 -15.48 4.96 20.87
CA GLU A 61 -14.62 3.90 21.38
C GLU A 61 -14.38 2.85 20.28
N VAL A 62 -13.15 2.35 20.20
CA VAL A 62 -12.79 1.19 19.40
C VAL A 62 -12.31 0.10 20.37
N ASP A 63 -12.93 -1.06 20.31
CA ASP A 63 -12.67 -2.20 21.21
C ASP A 63 -12.79 -1.82 22.71
N GLY A 64 -13.69 -0.87 23.04
CA GLY A 64 -13.92 -0.41 24.40
C GLY A 64 -12.87 0.58 24.93
N GLN A 65 -12.05 1.14 24.06
CA GLN A 65 -11.08 2.17 24.39
C GLN A 65 -11.30 3.44 23.56
N PRO A 66 -11.31 4.63 24.17
CA PRO A 66 -11.41 5.88 23.43
C PRO A 66 -10.17 6.10 22.58
N LEU A 67 -10.35 6.51 21.32
CA LEU A 67 -9.25 6.88 20.44
C LEU A 67 -8.61 8.20 20.83
N ILE A 68 -9.41 9.13 21.34
CA ILE A 68 -8.93 10.44 21.81
C ILE A 68 -9.09 10.49 23.32
N THR A 69 -8.00 10.75 24.03
CA THR A 69 -7.98 10.88 25.48
C THR A 69 -7.52 12.29 25.86
N VAL A 70 -8.29 12.97 26.70
CA VAL A 70 -7.95 14.28 27.24
C VAL A 70 -7.67 14.14 28.73
N ALA A 71 -6.49 14.60 29.14
CA ALA A 71 -6.09 14.62 30.55
C ALA A 71 -5.94 16.06 31.08
N GLY A 72 -6.28 16.29 32.35
CA GLY A 72 -6.08 17.58 33.03
C GLY A 72 -7.08 18.69 32.69
N ARG A 73 -8.11 18.37 31.90
CA ARG A 73 -9.21 19.27 31.54
C ARG A 73 -10.56 18.58 31.67
N GLU A 74 -11.59 19.38 31.89
CA GLU A 74 -12.97 18.90 31.87
C GLU A 74 -13.36 18.59 30.40
N THR A 75 -13.99 17.45 30.19
CA THR A 75 -14.48 17.01 28.88
C THR A 75 -15.99 16.85 28.89
N PHE A 76 -16.62 17.11 27.76
CA PHE A 76 -18.04 16.98 27.56
C PHE A 76 -18.33 15.86 26.57
N PRO A 77 -19.37 15.02 26.79
CA PRO A 77 -19.70 13.99 25.83
C PRO A 77 -20.10 14.63 24.51
N PRO A 78 -19.47 14.24 23.39
CA PRO A 78 -19.82 14.78 22.09
C PRO A 78 -21.17 14.24 21.63
N GLU A 79 -21.92 15.06 20.88
CA GLU A 79 -23.11 14.61 20.15
C GLU A 79 -22.75 14.38 18.68
N GLY A 80 -23.04 13.17 18.18
CA GLY A 80 -22.77 12.78 16.79
C GLY A 80 -21.53 11.88 16.64
N GLU A 81 -21.06 11.78 15.41
CA GLU A 81 -19.97 10.89 15.02
C GLU A 81 -18.98 11.64 14.11
N LEU A 82 -17.71 11.32 14.22
CA LEU A 82 -16.64 11.80 13.33
C LEU A 82 -15.90 10.60 12.78
N ASP A 83 -16.27 10.19 11.57
CA ASP A 83 -15.79 8.98 10.96
C ASP A 83 -14.45 9.17 10.23
N LEU A 84 -13.45 8.43 10.65
CA LEU A 84 -12.22 8.20 9.90
C LEU A 84 -12.51 7.14 8.84
N THR A 85 -12.36 7.51 7.58
CA THR A 85 -12.45 6.57 6.44
C THR A 85 -11.11 5.97 6.13
N THR A 86 -11.09 4.69 5.78
CA THR A 86 -9.89 3.97 5.38
C THR A 86 -10.02 3.38 3.98
N VAL A 87 -8.89 3.05 3.37
CA VAL A 87 -8.81 2.43 2.06
C VAL A 87 -7.94 1.17 2.16
N PHE A 88 -8.44 0.05 1.64
CA PHE A 88 -7.60 -1.11 1.41
C PHE A 88 -6.84 -0.92 0.10
N VAL A 89 -5.53 -1.14 0.16
CA VAL A 89 -4.63 -1.05 -1.00
C VAL A 89 -4.00 -2.41 -1.23
N SER A 90 -4.24 -2.99 -2.41
CA SER A 90 -3.69 -4.27 -2.83
C SER A 90 -2.85 -4.09 -4.07
N GLY A 91 -1.70 -4.74 -4.16
CA GLY A 91 -0.73 -4.58 -5.25
C GLY A 91 0.50 -3.81 -4.84
N GLY A 92 1.43 -3.61 -5.76
CA GLY A 92 2.71 -2.97 -5.52
C GLY A 92 3.55 -3.71 -4.46
N PRO A 93 4.25 -2.99 -3.60
CA PRO A 93 5.09 -3.58 -2.56
C PRO A 93 4.31 -4.41 -1.52
N ASN A 94 3.00 -4.19 -1.39
CA ASN A 94 2.16 -4.84 -0.39
C ASN A 94 1.56 -6.18 -0.86
N GLY A 95 1.86 -6.60 -2.09
CA GLY A 95 1.41 -7.88 -2.64
C GLY A 95 1.13 -7.79 -4.14
N GLN A 96 1.05 -8.94 -4.80
CA GLN A 96 0.80 -8.99 -6.23
C GLN A 96 -0.70 -9.16 -6.49
N VAL A 97 -1.22 -8.36 -7.42
CA VAL A 97 -2.53 -8.58 -8.04
C VAL A 97 -2.34 -9.24 -9.40
N ASN A 98 -3.28 -10.05 -9.82
CA ASN A 98 -3.24 -10.69 -11.14
C ASN A 98 -4.18 -9.98 -12.12
N VAL A 99 -4.08 -10.36 -13.39
CA VAL A 99 -4.92 -9.77 -14.45
C VAL A 99 -6.41 -9.97 -14.18
N LEU A 100 -6.80 -11.11 -13.59
CA LEU A 100 -8.21 -11.38 -13.29
C LEU A 100 -8.74 -10.47 -12.19
N ASP A 101 -7.95 -10.29 -11.11
CA ASP A 101 -8.30 -9.37 -10.02
C ASP A 101 -8.43 -7.95 -10.55
N THR A 102 -7.49 -7.50 -11.38
CA THR A 102 -7.50 -6.19 -12.02
C THR A 102 -8.75 -5.98 -12.89
N LEU A 103 -9.12 -6.96 -13.71
CA LEU A 103 -10.32 -6.88 -14.55
C LEU A 103 -11.61 -6.89 -13.75
N ARG A 104 -11.64 -7.64 -12.64
CA ARG A 104 -12.77 -7.66 -11.72
C ARG A 104 -12.93 -6.31 -11.02
N ALA A 105 -11.85 -5.78 -10.47
CA ALA A 105 -11.82 -4.48 -9.82
C ALA A 105 -12.24 -3.35 -10.78
N TRP A 106 -11.78 -3.42 -12.03
CA TRP A 106 -12.15 -2.43 -13.04
C TRP A 106 -13.65 -2.45 -13.40
N ALA A 107 -14.31 -3.59 -13.23
CA ALA A 107 -15.75 -3.73 -13.44
C ALA A 107 -16.57 -3.35 -12.19
N ASP A 108 -15.95 -3.21 -11.03
CA ASP A 108 -16.62 -2.84 -9.79
C ASP A 108 -16.67 -1.30 -9.66
N PRO A 109 -17.86 -0.68 -9.46
CA PRO A 109 -18.00 0.77 -9.38
C PRO A 109 -17.41 1.39 -8.10
N VAL A 110 -17.08 0.60 -7.09
CA VAL A 110 -16.53 1.08 -5.80
C VAL A 110 -15.05 0.83 -5.65
N GLU A 111 -14.44 0.04 -6.53
CA GLU A 111 -13.00 -0.21 -6.56
C GLU A 111 -12.33 0.71 -7.59
N ASN A 112 -11.12 1.16 -7.30
CA ASN A 112 -10.29 1.96 -8.20
C ASN A 112 -9.05 1.17 -8.61
N VAL A 113 -8.69 1.22 -9.90
CA VAL A 113 -7.53 0.54 -10.45
C VAL A 113 -6.55 1.58 -10.99
N VAL A 114 -5.37 1.66 -10.40
CA VAL A 114 -4.34 2.65 -10.72
C VAL A 114 -3.07 1.92 -11.18
N PRO A 115 -2.36 2.40 -12.22
CA PRO A 115 -1.04 1.88 -12.54
C PRO A 115 -0.08 1.99 -11.35
N GLU A 116 0.64 0.90 -11.03
CA GLU A 116 1.53 0.81 -9.87
C GLU A 116 2.54 1.95 -9.81
N GLN A 117 3.13 2.33 -10.96
CA GLN A 117 4.13 3.39 -11.07
C GLN A 117 3.62 4.80 -10.67
N LEU A 118 2.30 5.01 -10.66
CA LEU A 118 1.71 6.27 -10.22
C LEU A 118 1.57 6.38 -8.70
N VAL A 119 1.53 5.22 -8.01
CA VAL A 119 1.39 5.14 -6.55
C VAL A 119 2.74 4.89 -5.89
N TYR A 120 3.53 3.99 -6.47
CA TYR A 120 4.82 3.57 -5.94
C TYR A 120 5.92 3.79 -7.00
N PRO A 121 6.93 4.61 -6.74
CA PRO A 121 8.14 4.71 -7.56
C PRO A 121 8.85 3.35 -7.68
N GLU A 122 9.62 3.17 -8.76
CA GLU A 122 10.41 1.95 -8.93
C GLU A 122 11.40 1.74 -7.77
N GLY A 123 11.43 0.53 -7.25
CA GLY A 123 12.30 0.18 -6.13
C GLY A 123 11.69 0.37 -4.74
N THR A 124 10.49 0.95 -4.62
CA THR A 124 9.80 1.09 -3.34
C THR A 124 9.53 -0.29 -2.71
N THR A 125 9.95 -0.47 -1.46
CA THR A 125 9.72 -1.69 -0.70
C THR A 125 8.52 -1.58 0.22
N SER A 126 8.01 -2.71 0.73
CA SER A 126 6.93 -2.71 1.73
C SER A 126 7.35 -2.05 3.05
N SER A 127 8.63 -2.12 3.40
CA SER A 127 9.17 -1.43 4.59
C SER A 127 9.16 0.08 4.41
N ASP A 128 9.51 0.58 3.22
CA ASP A 128 9.48 2.03 2.94
C ASP A 128 8.06 2.58 3.03
N VAL A 129 7.08 1.83 2.49
CA VAL A 129 5.66 2.20 2.60
C VAL A 129 5.20 2.20 4.05
N GLN A 130 5.58 1.20 4.86
CA GLN A 130 5.22 1.14 6.27
C GLN A 130 5.84 2.29 7.07
N GLU A 131 7.10 2.62 6.83
CA GLU A 131 7.79 3.74 7.47
C GLU A 131 7.14 5.07 7.10
N GLN A 132 6.89 5.32 5.82
CA GLN A 132 6.21 6.53 5.35
C GLN A 132 4.81 6.67 5.95
N ASN A 133 4.04 5.58 6.02
CA ASN A 133 2.72 5.59 6.62
C ASN A 133 2.77 5.86 8.13
N ALA A 134 3.72 5.29 8.84
CA ALA A 134 3.91 5.53 10.27
C ALA A 134 4.26 7.00 10.54
N VAL A 135 5.19 7.57 9.76
CA VAL A 135 5.57 8.98 9.83
C VAL A 135 4.38 9.90 9.53
N ALA A 136 3.64 9.61 8.45
CA ALA A 136 2.46 10.39 8.07
C ALA A 136 1.37 10.36 9.15
N MET A 137 1.15 9.20 9.78
CA MET A 137 0.18 9.05 10.86
C MET A 137 0.61 9.85 12.10
N THR A 138 1.86 9.74 12.53
CA THR A 138 2.40 10.50 13.66
C THR A 138 2.27 12.00 13.43
N SER A 139 2.70 12.48 12.26
CA SER A 139 2.59 13.90 11.88
C SER A 139 1.13 14.39 11.85
N SER A 140 0.20 13.56 11.38
CA SER A 140 -1.23 13.89 11.37
C SER A 140 -1.80 14.00 12.78
N GLN A 141 -1.41 13.09 13.69
CA GLN A 141 -1.83 13.13 15.09
C GLN A 141 -1.28 14.36 15.81
N GLU A 142 0.00 14.68 15.63
CA GLU A 142 0.63 15.87 16.20
C GLU A 142 -0.03 17.14 15.70
N SER A 143 -0.30 17.25 14.39
CA SER A 143 -1.01 18.38 13.80
C SER A 143 -2.44 18.54 14.33
N ALA A 144 -3.15 17.42 14.55
CA ALA A 144 -4.48 17.44 15.14
C ALA A 144 -4.45 17.94 16.60
N ILE A 145 -3.46 17.49 17.38
CA ILE A 145 -3.25 17.96 18.77
C ILE A 145 -2.93 19.45 18.77
N ALA A 146 -2.00 19.90 17.93
CA ALA A 146 -1.64 21.33 17.83
C ALA A 146 -2.85 22.19 17.45
N ALA A 147 -3.66 21.73 16.48
CA ALA A 147 -4.88 22.43 16.09
C ALA A 147 -5.90 22.50 17.22
N ALA A 148 -6.08 21.43 18.00
CA ALA A 148 -6.97 21.42 19.15
C ALA A 148 -6.49 22.36 20.26
N LEU A 149 -5.20 22.35 20.59
CA LEU A 149 -4.60 23.25 21.59
C LEU A 149 -4.74 24.71 21.16
N SER A 150 -4.46 25.01 19.88
CA SER A 150 -4.65 26.37 19.34
C SER A 150 -6.11 26.83 19.39
N HIS A 151 -7.07 25.93 19.15
CA HIS A 151 -8.49 26.26 19.20
C HIS A 151 -8.96 26.60 20.62
N GLU A 152 -8.36 25.95 21.60
CA GLU A 152 -8.65 26.16 23.03
C GLU A 152 -7.79 27.26 23.68
N ASP A 153 -7.02 28.03 22.90
CA ASP A 153 -6.10 29.06 23.38
C ASP A 153 -5.12 28.53 24.46
N ILE A 154 -4.65 27.28 24.27
CA ILE A 154 -3.66 26.66 25.18
C ILE A 154 -2.28 26.83 24.54
N ASP A 155 -1.37 27.45 25.27
CA ASP A 155 0.00 27.60 24.82
C ASP A 155 0.71 26.24 24.75
N PHE A 156 1.40 26.00 23.63
CA PHE A 156 2.25 24.84 23.43
C PHE A 156 3.51 25.23 22.65
N THR A 157 4.51 24.36 22.66
CA THR A 157 5.75 24.55 21.92
C THR A 157 5.81 23.52 20.81
N GLU A 158 6.04 23.98 19.59
CA GLU A 158 6.31 23.10 18.47
C GLU A 158 7.82 22.77 18.43
N GLU A 159 8.13 21.51 18.19
CA GLU A 159 9.49 21.04 17.99
C GLU A 159 9.57 20.35 16.62
N LEU A 160 10.51 20.81 15.79
CA LEU A 160 10.73 20.18 14.50
C LEU A 160 11.67 18.97 14.66
N SER A 161 11.19 17.79 14.34
CA SER A 161 11.98 16.57 14.40
C SER A 161 12.18 15.94 13.03
N VAL A 162 13.25 15.17 12.89
CA VAL A 162 13.52 14.37 11.70
C VAL A 162 12.61 13.15 11.71
N ALA A 163 11.67 13.09 10.79
CA ALA A 163 10.75 11.97 10.67
C ALA A 163 11.36 10.78 9.90
N GLY A 164 12.13 11.07 8.84
CA GLY A 164 12.76 10.06 7.98
C GLY A 164 13.59 10.72 6.89
N PHE A 165 14.14 9.93 6.00
CA PHE A 165 15.00 10.38 4.92
C PHE A 165 14.41 9.97 3.57
N ALA A 166 14.53 10.85 2.58
CA ALA A 166 14.32 10.47 1.19
C ALA A 166 15.53 9.63 0.71
N GLU A 167 15.31 8.80 -0.29
CA GLU A 167 16.37 8.06 -0.96
C GLU A 167 17.48 9.01 -1.42
N ASP A 168 18.74 8.64 -1.20
CA ASP A 168 19.93 9.48 -1.48
C ASP A 168 19.98 10.83 -0.72
N SER A 169 19.33 10.91 0.43
CA SER A 169 19.39 12.13 1.26
C SER A 169 20.82 12.43 1.72
N ALA A 170 21.28 13.66 1.50
CA ALA A 170 22.59 14.11 1.98
C ALA A 170 22.74 14.10 3.51
N SER A 171 21.61 14.05 4.24
CA SER A 171 21.57 14.01 5.70
C SER A 171 21.56 12.58 6.25
N GLU A 172 21.38 11.56 5.40
CA GLU A 172 21.40 10.16 5.80
C GLU A 172 22.77 9.77 6.39
N GLY A 173 22.75 9.06 7.49
CA GLY A 173 23.98 8.68 8.22
C GLY A 173 24.58 9.78 9.12
N ILE A 174 24.12 11.04 9.01
CA ILE A 174 24.50 12.17 9.88
C ILE A 174 23.38 12.41 10.91
N LEU A 175 22.17 12.64 10.42
CA LEU A 175 20.96 12.75 11.25
C LEU A 175 20.34 11.37 11.46
N ARG A 176 19.44 11.28 12.43
CA ARG A 176 18.64 10.09 12.72
C ARG A 176 17.17 10.48 12.84
N SER A 177 16.29 9.57 12.52
CA SER A 177 14.87 9.72 12.84
C SER A 177 14.70 9.95 14.35
N GLY A 178 13.90 10.95 14.73
CA GLY A 178 13.72 11.40 16.11
C GLY A 178 14.67 12.50 16.57
N ASP A 179 15.69 12.90 15.78
CA ASP A 179 16.50 14.06 16.12
C ASP A 179 15.65 15.34 16.09
N VAL A 180 15.64 16.10 17.16
CA VAL A 180 14.94 17.39 17.26
C VAL A 180 15.87 18.50 16.79
N LEU A 181 15.45 19.26 15.79
CA LEU A 181 16.23 20.35 15.20
C LEU A 181 16.02 21.63 16.01
N ARG A 182 17.10 22.22 16.54
CA ARG A 182 17.07 23.43 17.37
C ARG A 182 17.48 24.70 16.64
N SER A 183 18.52 24.60 15.82
CA SER A 183 18.98 25.74 15.04
C SER A 183 19.67 25.29 13.75
N VAL A 184 19.67 26.18 12.76
CA VAL A 184 20.40 26.05 11.49
C VAL A 184 21.30 27.28 11.32
N ASP A 185 22.59 27.07 11.11
CA ASP A 185 23.61 28.14 11.00
C ASP A 185 23.50 29.19 12.10
N GLY A 186 23.23 28.71 13.34
CA GLY A 186 23.07 29.55 14.53
C GLY A 186 21.70 30.27 14.64
N ARG A 187 20.79 30.12 13.69
CA ARG A 187 19.44 30.66 13.77
C ARG A 187 18.51 29.65 14.44
N PRO A 188 17.76 30.01 15.50
CA PRO A 188 16.76 29.12 16.07
C PRO A 188 15.72 28.73 15.00
N ILE A 189 15.33 27.45 15.02
CA ILE A 189 14.25 26.93 14.18
C ILE A 189 12.95 27.04 14.97
N GLU A 190 12.13 28.03 14.64
CA GLU A 190 10.81 28.23 15.23
C GLU A 190 9.72 27.51 14.43
N ASP A 191 9.96 27.37 13.11
CA ASP A 191 9.09 26.65 12.18
C ASP A 191 9.91 26.05 11.01
N ILE A 192 9.25 25.26 10.18
CA ILE A 192 9.85 24.61 9.00
C ILE A 192 10.29 25.64 7.94
N ASP A 193 9.67 26.83 7.88
CA ASP A 193 9.97 27.83 6.87
C ASP A 193 11.29 28.54 7.15
N VAL A 194 11.66 28.70 8.43
CA VAL A 194 13.01 29.16 8.83
C VAL A 194 14.08 28.20 8.33
N LEU A 195 13.87 26.89 8.52
CA LEU A 195 14.80 25.88 8.04
C LEU A 195 14.91 25.90 6.52
N ARG A 196 13.78 25.89 5.80
CA ARG A 196 13.73 25.89 4.34
C ARG A 196 14.38 27.12 3.75
N SER A 197 14.06 28.31 4.27
CA SER A 197 14.64 29.54 3.74
C SER A 197 16.14 29.62 3.96
N THR A 198 16.62 29.22 5.14
CA THR A 198 18.06 29.21 5.43
C THR A 198 18.82 28.24 4.55
N LEU A 199 18.29 27.03 4.33
CA LEU A 199 18.90 26.03 3.44
C LEU A 199 18.84 26.48 1.96
N ALA A 200 17.76 27.14 1.54
CA ALA A 200 17.66 27.72 0.19
C ALA A 200 18.69 28.83 -0.04
N ASP A 201 18.89 29.71 0.95
CA ASP A 201 19.89 30.78 0.93
C ASP A 201 21.33 30.21 0.88
N ALA A 202 21.57 29.06 1.52
CA ALA A 202 22.86 28.37 1.48
C ALA A 202 23.21 27.79 0.08
N GLY A 203 22.20 27.64 -0.80
CA GLY A 203 22.42 27.25 -2.21
C GLY A 203 23.11 25.89 -2.40
N GLY A 204 22.91 24.95 -1.48
CA GLY A 204 23.53 23.62 -1.50
C GLY A 204 24.86 23.53 -0.78
N ALA A 205 25.30 24.61 -0.11
CA ALA A 205 26.45 24.53 0.80
C ALA A 205 26.09 23.75 2.06
N PRO A 206 27.05 23.11 2.75
CA PRO A 206 26.81 22.45 4.03
C PRO A 206 26.30 23.46 5.06
N ALA A 207 25.23 23.10 5.77
CA ALA A 207 24.66 23.88 6.88
C ALA A 207 24.98 23.22 8.21
N GLU A 208 25.22 24.02 9.25
CA GLU A 208 25.43 23.53 10.61
C GLU A 208 24.08 23.42 11.32
N LEU A 209 23.72 22.21 11.78
CA LEU A 209 22.50 21.95 12.52
C LEU A 209 22.82 21.66 13.98
N ALA A 210 22.20 22.41 14.89
CA ALA A 210 22.17 22.02 16.29
C ALA A 210 20.93 21.14 16.52
N ILE A 211 21.16 19.95 17.07
CA ILE A 211 20.13 18.96 17.31
C ILE A 211 20.11 18.54 18.79
N VAL A 212 18.96 18.00 19.20
CA VAL A 212 18.82 17.24 20.44
C VAL A 212 18.48 15.81 20.06
N ARG A 213 19.29 14.88 20.55
CA ARG A 213 19.14 13.45 20.29
C ARG A 213 18.92 12.73 21.60
N GLU A 214 17.85 11.93 21.72
CA GLU A 214 17.49 11.14 22.89
C GLU A 214 17.49 11.96 24.20
N GLY A 215 17.14 13.26 24.13
CA GLY A 215 17.03 14.15 25.29
C GLY A 215 18.36 14.62 25.87
N ALA A 216 19.48 14.47 25.15
CA ALA A 216 20.81 14.93 25.54
C ALA A 216 21.18 16.27 24.88
#